data_b72b2a97fee9460619982a446f16c9c7
#
_entry.id   b72b2a97fee9460619982a446f16c9c7
#
_cell.length_a   1.000
_cell.length_b   1.000
_cell.length_c   1.000
_cell.angle_alpha   90.00
_cell.angle_beta   90.00
_cell.angle_gamma   90.00
#
_symmetry.space_group_name_H-M   'P 1'
#
loop_
_entity.id
_entity.type
_entity.pdbx_description
1 polymer ?
#
loop_
_entity_poly.entity_id
_entity_poly.type
_entity_poly.pdbx_seq_one_letter_code
_entity_poly.pdbx_strand_id
1 'polypeptide(L)' 'MPQYQEQFPKGSKVRVRDFAVLESFKKEWRFHNPLRDDQLAFAGKEGRVSAVSFYHGGDVLYTLEEMPGMWHERCLESCK' A
#
# COMPACT_ATOMS: atom_id res chain seq x y z
N MET A 1 -8.53 -22.98 2.57
CA MET A 1 -7.34 -22.14 2.61
C MET A 1 -7.63 -20.79 1.98
N PRO A 2 -7.44 -19.70 2.69
CA PRO A 2 -7.75 -18.39 2.10
C PRO A 2 -6.78 -18.07 0.96
N GLN A 3 -7.34 -17.54 -0.09
CA GLN A 3 -6.55 -17.10 -1.25
C GLN A 3 -5.90 -15.75 -1.00
N TYR A 4 -6.55 -14.95 -0.17
CA TYR A 4 -6.13 -13.60 0.12
C TYR A 4 -5.97 -13.47 1.61
N GLN A 5 -4.80 -13.06 2.01
CA GLN A 5 -4.53 -12.85 3.43
C GLN A 5 -3.77 -11.54 3.56
N GLU A 6 -4.39 -10.59 4.22
CA GLU A 6 -3.77 -9.31 4.42
C GLU A 6 -2.62 -9.42 5.41
N GLN A 7 -1.55 -8.72 5.11
CA GLN A 7 -0.40 -8.63 6.00
C GLN A 7 -0.63 -7.57 7.07
N PHE A 8 -1.42 -6.55 6.73
CA PHE A 8 -1.69 -5.43 7.62
C PHE A 8 -3.19 -5.29 7.80
N PRO A 9 -3.78 -5.91 8.83
CA PRO A 9 -5.22 -5.82 9.02
C PRO A 9 -5.67 -4.40 9.38
N LYS A 10 -6.96 -4.14 9.19
CA LYS A 10 -7.55 -2.84 9.53
C LYS A 10 -7.15 -2.44 10.96
N GLY A 11 -6.72 -1.20 11.11
CA GLY A 11 -6.26 -0.69 12.39
C GLY A 11 -4.77 -0.81 12.61
N SER A 12 -4.07 -1.55 11.74
CA SER A 12 -2.62 -1.69 11.86
C SER A 12 -1.91 -0.39 11.56
N LYS A 13 -0.80 -0.17 12.25
CA LYS A 13 0.07 0.96 11.97
C LYS A 13 1.14 0.50 10.99
N VAL A 14 1.27 1.24 9.89
CA VAL A 14 2.23 0.90 8.83
C VAL A 14 3.04 2.13 8.46
N ARG A 15 4.13 1.89 7.76
CA ARG A 15 4.95 2.96 7.20
C ARG A 15 5.00 2.80 5.70
N VAL A 16 4.81 3.90 4.98
CA VAL A 16 5.03 3.90 3.55
C VAL A 16 6.53 3.77 3.30
N ARG A 17 6.90 2.87 2.40
CA ARG A 17 8.31 2.62 2.11
C ARG A 17 8.97 3.87 1.54
N ASP A 18 10.29 3.84 1.41
CA ASP A 18 11.02 5.02 0.99
C ASP A 18 10.76 5.35 -0.49
N PHE A 19 11.19 6.53 -0.88
CA PHE A 19 10.94 7.06 -2.22
C PHE A 19 11.46 6.13 -3.32
N ALA A 20 12.65 5.57 -3.12
CA ALA A 20 13.25 4.70 -4.14
C ALA A 20 12.38 3.48 -4.40
N VAL A 21 11.83 2.87 -3.35
CA VAL A 21 10.96 1.71 -3.50
C VAL A 21 9.67 2.09 -4.22
N LEU A 22 9.07 3.23 -3.83
CA LEU A 22 7.83 3.69 -4.46
C LEU A 22 8.05 4.01 -5.94
N GLU A 23 9.15 4.64 -6.26
CA GLU A 23 9.46 5.00 -7.63
C GLU A 23 9.68 3.76 -8.49
N SER A 24 10.41 2.78 -7.97
CA SER A 24 10.59 1.50 -8.67
C SER A 24 9.27 0.82 -8.91
N PHE A 25 8.42 0.77 -7.89
CA PHE A 25 7.12 0.14 -8.02
C PHE A 25 6.29 0.86 -9.09
N LYS A 26 6.27 2.17 -9.07
CA LYS A 26 5.50 2.95 -10.03
C LYS A 26 5.93 2.66 -11.46
N LYS A 27 7.22 2.49 -11.69
CA LYS A 27 7.75 2.19 -13.03
C LYS A 27 7.42 0.77 -13.49
N GLU A 28 7.43 -0.19 -12.56
CA GLU A 28 7.22 -1.59 -12.90
C GLU A 28 5.76 -1.98 -12.99
N TRP A 29 4.91 -1.36 -12.17
CA TRP A 29 3.50 -1.75 -12.10
C TRP A 29 2.70 -1.14 -13.23
N ARG A 30 2.08 -2.00 -14.04
CA ARG A 30 1.33 -1.55 -15.21
C ARG A 30 -0.11 -2.07 -15.22
N PHE A 31 -0.63 -2.38 -14.05
CA PHE A 31 -1.96 -2.96 -13.91
C PHE A 31 -2.89 -1.99 -13.18
N HIS A 32 -3.87 -2.53 -12.48
CA HIS A 32 -4.85 -1.72 -11.78
C HIS A 32 -4.22 -0.89 -10.65
N ASN A 33 -4.86 0.22 -10.35
CA ASN A 33 -4.46 1.08 -9.24
C ASN A 33 -2.97 1.46 -9.28
N PRO A 34 -2.51 2.07 -10.38
CA PRO A 34 -1.11 2.49 -10.44
C PRO A 34 -0.81 3.52 -9.37
N LEU A 35 0.43 3.51 -8.91
CA LEU A 35 0.86 4.47 -7.90
C LEU A 35 0.86 5.88 -8.52
N ARG A 36 0.33 6.84 -7.77
CA ARG A 36 0.17 8.20 -8.24
C ARG A 36 1.34 9.07 -7.75
N ASP A 37 1.56 10.17 -8.48
CA ASP A 37 2.65 11.08 -8.11
C ASP A 37 2.45 11.68 -6.71
N ASP A 38 1.19 11.98 -6.35
CA ASP A 38 0.92 12.55 -5.04
C ASP A 38 1.21 11.54 -3.91
N GLN A 39 1.17 10.25 -4.22
CA GLN A 39 1.51 9.23 -3.23
C GLN A 39 3.01 9.19 -2.93
N LEU A 40 3.84 9.56 -3.89
CA LEU A 40 5.28 9.58 -3.68
C LEU A 40 5.70 10.54 -2.58
N ALA A 41 4.92 11.58 -2.37
CA ALA A 41 5.21 12.57 -1.32
C ALA A 41 5.06 12.01 0.09
N PHE A 42 4.43 10.83 0.22
CA PHE A 42 4.21 10.21 1.52
C PHE A 42 5.28 9.17 1.86
N ALA A 43 6.33 9.08 1.07
CA ALA A 43 7.42 8.14 1.34
C ALA A 43 7.96 8.33 2.76
N GLY A 44 8.05 7.23 3.51
CA GLY A 44 8.53 7.24 4.89
C GLY A 44 7.52 7.68 5.93
N LYS A 45 6.32 8.06 5.52
CA LYS A 45 5.28 8.49 6.45
C LYS A 45 4.59 7.29 7.08
N GLU A 46 4.19 7.46 8.32
CA GLU A 46 3.43 6.44 9.04
C GLU A 46 1.94 6.71 8.89
N GLY A 47 1.16 5.64 8.86
CA GLY A 47 -0.28 5.74 8.76
C GLY A 47 -0.96 4.53 9.35
N ARG A 48 -2.27 4.57 9.39
CA ARG A 48 -3.08 3.48 9.94
C ARG A 48 -4.01 2.94 8.87
N VAL A 49 -4.09 1.63 8.77
CA VAL A 49 -4.95 0.98 7.78
C VAL A 49 -6.42 1.22 8.15
N SER A 50 -7.15 1.83 7.23
CA SER A 50 -8.59 2.08 7.42
C SER A 50 -9.45 1.07 6.68
N ALA A 51 -8.92 0.45 5.62
CA ALA A 51 -9.65 -0.57 4.88
C ALA A 51 -8.68 -1.46 4.13
N VAL A 52 -9.11 -2.69 3.88
CA VAL A 52 -8.33 -3.68 3.12
C VAL A 52 -9.19 -4.14 1.96
N SER A 53 -8.63 -4.18 0.76
CA SER A 53 -9.33 -4.63 -0.44
C SER A 53 -8.56 -5.75 -1.10
N PHE A 54 -9.28 -6.74 -1.62
CA PHE A 54 -8.70 -7.88 -2.30
C PHE A 54 -9.09 -7.85 -3.77
N TYR A 55 -8.12 -8.03 -4.64
CA TYR A 55 -8.33 -8.01 -6.08
C TYR A 55 -8.04 -9.38 -6.69
N HIS A 56 -8.62 -9.61 -7.84
CA HIS A 56 -8.36 -10.85 -8.59
C HIS A 56 -6.87 -10.95 -8.86
N GLY A 57 -6.35 -12.16 -8.73
CA GLY A 57 -4.92 -12.38 -8.92
C GLY A 57 -4.12 -12.35 -7.62
N GLY A 58 -4.77 -12.08 -6.50
CA GLY A 58 -4.13 -12.16 -5.21
C GLY A 58 -3.54 -10.87 -4.68
N ASP A 59 -3.80 -9.76 -5.37
CA ASP A 59 -3.29 -8.46 -4.90
C ASP A 59 -4.10 -7.98 -3.71
N VAL A 60 -3.40 -7.48 -2.69
CA VAL A 60 -4.02 -6.88 -1.52
C VAL A 60 -3.69 -5.40 -1.52
N LEU A 61 -4.73 -4.58 -1.40
CA LEU A 61 -4.60 -3.13 -1.42
C LEU A 61 -5.14 -2.55 -0.13
N TYR A 62 -4.54 -1.46 0.30
CA TYR A 62 -4.87 -0.84 1.58
C TYR A 62 -5.25 0.61 1.39
N THR A 63 -6.23 1.05 2.15
CA THR A 63 -6.55 2.47 2.28
C THR A 63 -6.00 2.91 3.62
N LEU A 64 -5.25 4.01 3.63
CA LEU A 64 -4.65 4.54 4.85
C LEU A 64 -5.35 5.83 5.24
N GLU A 65 -5.52 6.04 6.54
CA GLU A 65 -6.13 7.27 7.04
C GLU A 65 -5.30 8.48 6.62
N GLU A 66 -5.99 9.51 6.14
CA GLU A 66 -5.40 10.80 5.79
C GLU A 66 -4.35 10.73 4.66
N MET A 67 -4.35 9.65 3.89
CA MET A 67 -3.44 9.52 2.75
C MET A 67 -4.23 9.21 1.49
N PRO A 68 -3.79 9.72 0.34
CA PRO A 68 -4.55 9.57 -0.90
C PRO A 68 -4.43 8.19 -1.51
N GLY A 69 -5.49 7.76 -2.20
CA GLY A 69 -5.47 6.58 -3.03
C GLY A 69 -5.39 5.28 -2.27
N MET A 70 -5.12 4.22 -3.02
CA MET A 70 -4.94 2.89 -2.46
C MET A 70 -3.47 2.52 -2.54
N TRP A 71 -3.02 1.73 -1.56
CA TRP A 71 -1.60 1.39 -1.42
C TRP A 71 -1.42 -0.11 -1.61
N HIS A 72 -0.52 -0.48 -2.50
CA HIS A 72 -0.17 -1.89 -2.67
C HIS A 72 0.67 -2.36 -1.49
N GLU A 73 0.52 -3.63 -1.16
CA GLU A 73 1.23 -4.21 -0.02
C GLU A 73 2.74 -4.01 -0.12
N ARG A 74 3.27 -4.08 -1.35
CA ARG A 74 4.71 -3.90 -1.58
C ARG A 74 5.22 -2.50 -1.26
N CYS A 75 4.31 -1.54 -1.16
CA CYS A 75 4.67 -0.16 -0.86
C CYS A 75 4.63 0.15 0.63
N LEU A 76 4.27 -0.82 1.44
CA LEU A 76 4.10 -0.63 2.88
C LEU A 76 4.98 -1.58 3.66
N GLU A 77 5.29 -1.21 4.89
CA GLU A 77 6.00 -2.07 5.81
C GLU A 77 5.42 -1.90 7.21
N SER A 78 5.64 -2.92 8.03
CA SER A 78 5.14 -2.90 9.39
C SER A 78 5.82 -1.79 10.18
N CYS A 79 5.04 -1.08 10.98
CA CYS A 79 5.56 -0.02 11.82
C CYS A 79 5.43 -0.47 13.28
N LYS A 80 6.55 -0.66 13.91
CA LYS A 80 6.56 -1.08 15.31
C LYS A 80 6.89 0.10 16.21
#